data_167241b3ff989615dbd59166a0949413
#
_entry.id   167241b3ff989615dbd59166a0949413
#
_cell.length_a   1.000
_cell.length_b   1.000
_cell.length_c   1.000
_cell.angle_alpha   90.00
_cell.angle_beta   90.00
_cell.angle_gamma   90.00
#
_symmetry.space_group_name_H-M   'P 1'
#
loop_
_entity.id
_entity.type
_entity.pdbx_description
1 polymer ?
#
loop_
_entity_poly.entity_id
_entity_poly.type
_entity_poly.pdbx_seq_one_letter_code
_entity_poly.pdbx_strand_id
1 'polypeptide(L)'
;MEFRNRGIICMLLLIILWILIYRSRIIDDIEGFDSNNDTINGLKFKSIVINLDKDQIRYTKFLKYYQESDLSTHKINRYSAIVGKNENTEELLTDDAQNELKHVLQNGYRTHHHQLTYGGVGCFMSHYNLAKQLLTESSDTDIYLIFEDDTSIPKNMLMYIQEHMKSVPNDWDIVLFYTIRAVGHSKNEMFNKIKSFWGMNSYIINKKGAKKLVDEVDAHKIDGQIDSYLSRMVQQNKINIYTTKKHIVSPHSTDTNIQIALKPMKNVNPFNFKGYII
;
A
#
# COMPACT_ATOMS: atom_id res chain seq x y z
N MET A 1 11.00 -1.56 -60.15
CA MET A 1 10.33 -1.98 -58.89
C MET A 1 11.29 -2.12 -57.71
N GLU A 2 12.53 -2.57 -57.91
CA GLU A 2 13.52 -2.82 -56.85
C GLU A 2 13.99 -1.54 -56.09
N PHE A 3 14.15 -0.42 -56.76
CA PHE A 3 14.61 0.83 -56.12
C PHE A 3 13.61 1.41 -55.06
N ARG A 4 12.31 1.21 -55.29
CA ARG A 4 11.26 1.70 -54.38
C ARG A 4 11.18 0.89 -53.08
N ASN A 5 11.51 -0.41 -53.14
CA ASN A 5 11.52 -1.26 -51.94
C ASN A 5 12.77 -1.00 -51.06
N ARG A 6 13.91 -0.66 -51.67
CA ARG A 6 15.15 -0.30 -50.90
C ARG A 6 14.95 0.95 -50.06
N GLY A 7 14.26 1.99 -50.55
CA GLY A 7 13.94 3.19 -49.81
C GLY A 7 13.05 2.95 -48.60
N ILE A 8 12.03 2.11 -48.74
CA ILE A 8 11.11 1.72 -47.66
C ILE A 8 11.83 0.91 -46.58
N ILE A 9 12.72 0.00 -46.94
CA ILE A 9 13.50 -0.81 -46.01
C ILE A 9 14.45 0.08 -45.21
N CYS A 10 15.15 1.03 -45.86
CA CYS A 10 16.01 1.98 -45.16
C CYS A 10 15.25 2.86 -44.18
N MET A 11 14.03 3.30 -44.52
CA MET A 11 13.20 4.12 -43.63
C MET A 11 12.72 3.34 -42.43
N LEU A 12 12.33 2.08 -42.61
CA LEU A 12 11.96 1.20 -41.51
C LEU A 12 13.12 0.92 -40.56
N LEU A 13 14.33 0.70 -41.10
CA LEU A 13 15.54 0.49 -40.30
C LEU A 13 15.90 1.74 -39.48
N LEU A 14 15.72 2.94 -40.05
CA LEU A 14 15.93 4.19 -39.32
C LEU A 14 14.92 4.41 -38.20
N ILE A 15 13.67 4.04 -38.42
CA ILE A 15 12.62 4.10 -37.38
C ILE A 15 12.92 3.11 -36.25
N ILE A 16 13.31 1.88 -36.59
CA ILE A 16 13.70 0.86 -35.59
C ILE A 16 14.92 1.34 -34.80
N LEU A 17 15.94 1.87 -35.48
CA LEU A 17 17.14 2.41 -34.84
C LEU A 17 16.79 3.59 -33.91
N TRP A 18 15.91 4.49 -34.36
CA TRP A 18 15.43 5.60 -33.53
C TRP A 18 14.66 5.13 -32.30
N ILE A 19 13.79 4.12 -32.43
CA ILE A 19 13.08 3.49 -31.31
C ILE A 19 14.07 2.84 -30.34
N LEU A 20 15.11 2.16 -30.84
CA LEU A 20 16.12 1.53 -30.00
C LEU A 20 16.96 2.57 -29.26
N ILE A 21 17.37 3.66 -29.94
CA ILE A 21 18.11 4.77 -29.32
C ILE A 21 17.23 5.51 -28.31
N TYR A 22 15.94 5.69 -28.62
CA TYR A 22 15.00 6.32 -27.69
C TYR A 22 14.75 5.46 -26.45
N ARG A 23 14.63 4.13 -26.65
CA ARG A 23 14.55 3.17 -25.53
C ARG A 23 15.84 3.13 -24.71
N SER A 24 17.02 3.12 -25.34
CA SER A 24 18.29 3.12 -24.58
C SER A 24 18.44 4.40 -23.78
N ARG A 25 18.10 5.58 -24.34
CA ARG A 25 18.11 6.85 -23.57
C ARG A 25 17.16 6.84 -22.40
N ILE A 26 15.94 6.28 -22.57
CA ILE A 26 15.01 6.12 -21.42
C ILE A 26 15.59 5.16 -20.37
N ILE A 27 16.28 4.11 -20.79
CA ILE A 27 16.93 3.14 -19.88
C ILE A 27 18.13 3.81 -19.20
N ASP A 28 18.97 4.56 -19.93
CA ASP A 28 20.12 5.27 -19.39
C ASP A 28 19.70 6.40 -18.43
N ASP A 29 18.60 7.13 -18.71
CA ASP A 29 17.99 8.09 -17.79
C ASP A 29 17.39 7.41 -16.54
N ILE A 30 17.07 6.10 -16.61
CA ILE A 30 16.60 5.30 -15.48
C ILE A 30 17.80 4.74 -14.67
N GLU A 31 18.90 4.40 -15.31
CA GLU A 31 20.11 3.84 -14.66
C GLU A 31 21.05 4.93 -14.10
N GLY A 32 20.96 6.17 -14.57
CA GLY A 32 21.79 7.30 -14.13
C GLY A 32 21.36 7.98 -12.83
N PHE A 33 20.34 7.47 -12.14
CA PHE A 33 19.92 7.98 -10.83
C PHE A 33 20.90 7.48 -9.75
N ASP A 34 21.73 8.38 -9.27
CA ASP A 34 22.70 8.20 -8.19
C ASP A 34 21.98 7.67 -6.93
N SER A 35 22.23 6.41 -6.58
CA SER A 35 21.60 5.67 -5.49
C SER A 35 21.91 6.23 -4.09
N ASN A 36 22.64 7.34 -3.99
CA ASN A 36 23.13 7.87 -2.72
C ASN A 36 22.16 8.80 -1.99
N ASN A 37 21.01 9.17 -2.60
CA ASN A 37 20.03 10.08 -1.98
C ASN A 37 18.70 9.41 -1.56
N ASP A 38 18.53 8.11 -1.76
CA ASP A 38 17.28 7.41 -1.43
C ASP A 38 17.21 7.05 0.05
N THR A 39 17.30 8.05 0.93
CA THR A 39 17.20 7.83 2.38
C THR A 39 16.16 8.73 3.03
N ILE A 40 15.45 8.16 3.99
CA ILE A 40 14.59 8.87 4.94
C ILE A 40 15.20 8.70 6.32
N ASN A 41 15.71 9.79 6.91
CA ASN A 41 16.40 9.77 8.19
C ASN A 41 17.54 8.74 8.26
N GLY A 42 18.33 8.64 7.17
CA GLY A 42 19.45 7.69 7.04
C GLY A 42 19.05 6.25 6.69
N LEU A 43 17.76 5.94 6.57
CA LEU A 43 17.26 4.64 6.16
C LEU A 43 17.02 4.62 4.64
N LYS A 44 17.58 3.64 3.96
CA LYS A 44 17.36 3.43 2.53
C LYS A 44 15.93 2.95 2.27
N PHE A 45 15.23 3.59 1.34
CA PHE A 45 13.83 3.28 1.08
C PHE A 45 13.54 2.93 -0.38
N LYS A 46 12.48 2.14 -0.57
CA LYS A 46 11.82 1.96 -1.87
C LYS A 46 10.39 2.46 -1.78
N SER A 47 9.98 3.28 -2.76
CA SER A 47 8.58 3.67 -2.94
C SER A 47 7.83 2.61 -3.72
N ILE A 48 6.67 2.21 -3.20
CA ILE A 48 5.83 1.16 -3.79
C ILE A 48 4.39 1.66 -3.85
N VAL A 49 3.72 1.45 -4.98
CA VAL A 49 2.28 1.63 -5.10
C VAL A 49 1.58 0.29 -5.34
N ILE A 50 0.60 -0.02 -4.51
CA ILE A 50 -0.26 -1.19 -4.67
C ILE A 50 -1.41 -0.81 -5.61
N ASN A 51 -1.57 -1.54 -6.71
CA ASN A 51 -2.61 -1.28 -7.69
C ASN A 51 -3.08 -2.58 -8.36
N LEU A 52 -4.38 -2.79 -8.51
CA LEU A 52 -4.95 -3.88 -9.28
C LEU A 52 -4.68 -3.69 -10.78
N ASP A 53 -4.33 -4.77 -11.49
CA ASP A 53 -3.99 -4.70 -12.92
C ASP A 53 -5.11 -4.14 -13.78
N LYS A 54 -6.36 -4.35 -13.39
CA LYS A 54 -7.56 -3.81 -14.07
C LYS A 54 -7.78 -2.31 -13.87
N ASP A 55 -7.20 -1.72 -12.80
CA ASP A 55 -7.49 -0.34 -12.37
C ASP A 55 -6.45 0.67 -12.88
N GLN A 56 -6.19 0.66 -14.19
CA GLN A 56 -5.22 1.53 -14.84
C GLN A 56 -5.53 3.03 -14.70
N ILE A 57 -6.80 3.39 -14.60
CA ILE A 57 -7.22 4.80 -14.42
C ILE A 57 -6.77 5.31 -13.05
N ARG A 58 -6.94 4.51 -11.98
CA ARG A 58 -6.49 4.85 -10.63
C ARG A 58 -4.97 4.97 -10.60
N TYR A 59 -4.26 4.02 -11.19
CA TYR A 59 -2.81 4.04 -11.29
C TYR A 59 -2.28 5.29 -12.02
N THR A 60 -2.86 5.63 -13.17
CA THR A 60 -2.48 6.83 -13.93
C THR A 60 -2.71 8.11 -13.12
N LYS A 61 -3.81 8.18 -12.38
CA LYS A 61 -4.10 9.32 -11.51
C LYS A 61 -3.12 9.43 -10.35
N PHE A 62 -2.77 8.30 -9.71
CA PHE A 62 -1.74 8.23 -8.68
C PHE A 62 -0.39 8.71 -9.22
N LEU A 63 0.03 8.19 -10.39
CA LEU A 63 1.30 8.58 -11.02
C LEU A 63 1.38 10.10 -11.25
N LYS A 64 0.28 10.75 -11.64
CA LYS A 64 0.25 12.20 -11.79
C LYS A 64 0.60 12.90 -10.47
N TYR A 65 -0.02 12.51 -9.35
CA TYR A 65 0.31 13.08 -8.04
C TYR A 65 1.76 12.80 -7.64
N TYR A 66 2.25 11.59 -7.90
CA TYR A 66 3.63 11.22 -7.61
C TYR A 66 4.62 12.08 -8.39
N GLN A 67 4.39 12.26 -9.70
CA GLN A 67 5.23 13.07 -10.58
C GLN A 67 5.20 14.58 -10.26
N GLU A 68 4.09 15.07 -9.71
CA GLU A 68 3.96 16.46 -9.27
C GLU A 68 4.60 16.72 -7.88
N SER A 69 5.03 15.68 -7.18
CA SER A 69 5.64 15.76 -5.85
C SER A 69 7.17 15.73 -5.90
N ASP A 70 7.80 16.07 -4.78
CA ASP A 70 9.25 15.96 -4.59
C ASP A 70 9.76 14.51 -4.51
N LEU A 71 8.84 13.51 -4.45
CA LEU A 71 9.17 12.10 -4.64
C LEU A 71 9.44 11.74 -6.11
N SER A 72 9.14 12.61 -7.08
CA SER A 72 9.32 12.35 -8.52
C SER A 72 10.77 12.06 -8.93
N THR A 73 11.73 12.47 -8.13
CA THR A 73 13.16 12.15 -8.30
C THR A 73 13.51 10.72 -7.90
N HIS A 74 12.58 10.00 -7.26
CA HIS A 74 12.76 8.63 -6.79
C HIS A 74 11.89 7.66 -7.61
N LYS A 75 12.42 6.48 -7.88
CA LYS A 75 11.69 5.46 -8.62
C LYS A 75 10.50 4.97 -7.81
N ILE A 76 9.29 5.00 -8.41
CA ILE A 76 8.12 4.32 -7.89
C ILE A 76 8.02 2.91 -8.49
N ASN A 77 7.87 1.89 -7.64
CA ASN A 77 7.68 0.51 -8.06
C ASN A 77 6.20 0.17 -7.94
N ARG A 78 5.61 -0.29 -9.04
CA ARG A 78 4.24 -0.79 -9.01
C ARG A 78 4.23 -2.23 -8.50
N TYR A 79 3.42 -2.51 -7.49
CA TYR A 79 3.10 -3.85 -7.04
C TYR A 79 1.70 -4.23 -7.57
N SER A 80 1.63 -5.32 -8.35
CA SER A 80 0.35 -5.87 -8.82
C SER A 80 -0.41 -6.45 -7.64
N ALA A 81 -1.50 -5.78 -7.26
CA ALA A 81 -2.30 -6.14 -6.09
C ALA A 81 -2.94 -7.53 -6.27
N ILE A 82 -3.00 -8.27 -5.18
CA ILE A 82 -3.59 -9.62 -5.15
C ILE A 82 -5.11 -9.52 -5.34
N VAL A 83 -5.64 -10.33 -6.24
CA VAL A 83 -7.07 -10.57 -6.37
C VAL A 83 -7.46 -11.63 -5.37
N GLY A 84 -8.17 -11.26 -4.31
CA GLY A 84 -8.45 -12.14 -3.16
C GLY A 84 -9.29 -13.38 -3.47
N LYS A 85 -9.92 -13.47 -4.66
CA LYS A 85 -10.63 -14.66 -5.13
C LYS A 85 -9.66 -15.64 -5.81
N ASN A 86 -8.54 -15.96 -5.19
CA ASN A 86 -7.61 -16.97 -5.67
C ASN A 86 -7.73 -18.21 -4.78
N GLU A 87 -7.69 -19.40 -5.34
CA GLU A 87 -7.84 -20.68 -4.61
C GLU A 87 -6.88 -20.82 -3.43
N ASN A 88 -5.66 -20.30 -3.56
CA ASN A 88 -4.65 -20.41 -2.51
C ASN A 88 -4.81 -19.38 -1.35
N THR A 89 -5.71 -18.41 -1.46
CA THR A 89 -5.89 -17.41 -0.39
C THR A 89 -6.66 -17.96 0.80
N GLU A 90 -7.55 -18.94 0.59
CA GLU A 90 -8.38 -19.51 1.66
C GLU A 90 -7.54 -20.27 2.70
N GLU A 91 -6.43 -20.90 2.31
CA GLU A 91 -5.54 -21.62 3.22
C GLU A 91 -4.89 -20.72 4.29
N LEU A 92 -4.75 -19.43 3.98
CA LEU A 92 -4.21 -18.43 4.90
C LEU A 92 -5.26 -17.81 5.81
N LEU A 93 -6.54 -18.15 5.63
CA LEU A 93 -7.64 -17.66 6.46
C LEU A 93 -7.90 -18.60 7.62
N THR A 94 -8.34 -18.05 8.75
CA THR A 94 -8.94 -18.85 9.83
C THR A 94 -10.27 -19.43 9.37
N ASP A 95 -10.75 -20.49 10.04
CA ASP A 95 -12.05 -21.09 9.73
C ASP A 95 -13.20 -20.08 9.87
N ASP A 96 -13.14 -19.22 10.87
CA ASP A 96 -14.12 -18.14 11.08
C ASP A 96 -14.11 -17.14 9.93
N ALA A 97 -12.94 -16.71 9.48
CA ALA A 97 -12.80 -15.81 8.34
C ALA A 97 -13.31 -16.43 7.03
N GLN A 98 -13.07 -17.73 6.82
CA GLN A 98 -13.64 -18.47 5.68
C GLN A 98 -15.17 -18.53 5.75
N ASN A 99 -15.73 -18.77 6.93
CA ASN A 99 -17.17 -18.79 7.14
C ASN A 99 -17.82 -17.40 6.92
N GLU A 100 -17.18 -16.32 7.41
CA GLU A 100 -17.60 -14.96 7.12
C GLU A 100 -17.60 -14.66 5.62
N LEU A 101 -16.55 -15.07 4.93
CA LEU A 101 -16.42 -14.87 3.49
C LEU A 101 -17.51 -15.62 2.72
N LYS A 102 -17.78 -16.89 3.08
CA LYS A 102 -18.88 -17.70 2.52
C LYS A 102 -20.23 -17.03 2.77
N HIS A 103 -20.46 -16.50 3.98
CA HIS A 103 -21.69 -15.78 4.32
C HIS A 103 -21.90 -14.54 3.43
N VAL A 104 -20.85 -13.73 3.21
CA VAL A 104 -20.92 -12.56 2.32
C VAL A 104 -21.27 -12.97 0.90
N LEU A 105 -20.67 -14.05 0.39
CA LEU A 105 -20.95 -14.57 -0.95
C LEU A 105 -22.39 -15.06 -1.11
N GLN A 106 -22.88 -15.80 -0.14
CA GLN A 106 -24.24 -16.39 -0.17
C GLN A 106 -25.33 -15.33 -0.07
N ASN A 107 -25.13 -14.33 0.81
CA ASN A 107 -26.15 -13.33 1.12
C ASN A 107 -26.02 -12.05 0.25
N GLY A 108 -24.89 -11.83 -0.42
CA GLY A 108 -24.65 -10.66 -1.25
C GLY A 108 -24.51 -9.35 -0.47
N TYR A 109 -24.30 -9.39 0.86
CA TYR A 109 -24.10 -8.23 1.71
C TYR A 109 -23.28 -8.57 2.94
N ARG A 110 -22.68 -7.54 3.55
CA ARG A 110 -22.00 -7.64 4.85
C ARG A 110 -22.97 -7.32 5.98
N THR A 111 -22.80 -7.99 7.12
CA THR A 111 -23.58 -7.73 8.35
C THR A 111 -22.93 -6.66 9.23
N HIS A 112 -21.63 -6.44 9.08
CA HIS A 112 -20.87 -5.41 9.81
C HIS A 112 -19.68 -4.91 9.01
N HIS A 113 -19.12 -3.76 9.38
CA HIS A 113 -18.05 -3.08 8.62
C HIS A 113 -16.75 -3.89 8.52
N HIS A 114 -16.42 -4.65 9.54
CA HIS A 114 -15.17 -5.41 9.60
C HIS A 114 -15.26 -6.78 8.92
N GLN A 115 -16.44 -7.17 8.46
CA GLN A 115 -16.64 -8.46 7.82
C GLN A 115 -15.76 -8.58 6.58
N LEU A 116 -15.04 -9.70 6.50
CA LEU A 116 -14.08 -9.93 5.42
C LEU A 116 -14.80 -10.11 4.08
N THR A 117 -14.21 -9.55 3.04
CA THR A 117 -14.62 -9.71 1.64
C THR A 117 -13.43 -10.22 0.83
N TYR A 118 -13.64 -10.72 -0.37
CA TYR A 118 -12.51 -11.06 -1.24
C TYR A 118 -11.61 -9.86 -1.56
N GLY A 119 -12.18 -8.67 -1.69
CA GLY A 119 -11.39 -7.44 -1.82
C GLY A 119 -10.54 -7.18 -0.58
N GLY A 120 -11.10 -7.41 0.62
CA GLY A 120 -10.36 -7.32 1.89
C GLY A 120 -9.24 -8.35 2.01
N VAL A 121 -9.48 -9.60 1.57
CA VAL A 121 -8.45 -10.64 1.49
C VAL A 121 -7.33 -10.22 0.56
N GLY A 122 -7.66 -9.76 -0.66
CA GLY A 122 -6.66 -9.31 -1.64
C GLY A 122 -5.83 -8.13 -1.14
N CYS A 123 -6.48 -7.16 -0.47
CA CYS A 123 -5.80 -6.04 0.17
C CYS A 123 -4.82 -6.56 1.24
N PHE A 124 -5.28 -7.39 2.18
CA PHE A 124 -4.43 -7.97 3.21
C PHE A 124 -3.22 -8.70 2.62
N MET A 125 -3.47 -9.59 1.67
CA MET A 125 -2.43 -10.38 1.02
C MET A 125 -1.40 -9.52 0.29
N SER A 126 -1.82 -8.41 -0.31
CA SER A 126 -0.90 -7.47 -0.96
C SER A 126 0.07 -6.84 0.03
N HIS A 127 -0.43 -6.36 1.16
CA HIS A 127 0.41 -5.80 2.23
C HIS A 127 1.30 -6.85 2.90
N TYR A 128 0.77 -8.05 3.17
CA TYR A 128 1.52 -9.16 3.74
C TYR A 128 2.67 -9.62 2.82
N ASN A 129 2.41 -9.79 1.52
CA ASN A 129 3.44 -10.19 0.57
C ASN A 129 4.51 -9.11 0.40
N LEU A 130 4.16 -7.82 0.45
CA LEU A 130 5.14 -6.74 0.48
C LEU A 130 6.00 -6.79 1.76
N ALA A 131 5.41 -7.10 2.92
CA ALA A 131 6.19 -7.30 4.14
C ALA A 131 7.16 -8.48 4.00
N LYS A 132 6.75 -9.61 3.42
CA LYS A 132 7.64 -10.74 3.10
C LYS A 132 8.75 -10.34 2.14
N GLN A 133 8.42 -9.59 1.09
CA GLN A 133 9.40 -9.12 0.12
C GLN A 133 10.45 -8.22 0.78
N LEU A 134 10.05 -7.29 1.66
CA LEU A 134 11.00 -6.43 2.39
C LEU A 134 12.01 -7.24 3.22
N LEU A 135 11.60 -8.38 3.78
CA LEU A 135 12.51 -9.25 4.55
C LEU A 135 13.56 -9.93 3.68
N THR A 136 13.26 -10.17 2.40
CA THR A 136 14.16 -10.81 1.44
C THR A 136 14.98 -9.82 0.61
N GLU A 137 14.68 -8.51 0.73
CA GLU A 137 15.45 -7.47 0.06
C GLU A 137 16.90 -7.45 0.54
N SER A 138 17.80 -7.10 -0.40
CA SER A 138 19.21 -6.90 -0.11
C SER A 138 19.43 -5.84 0.99
N SER A 139 20.69 -5.70 1.43
CA SER A 139 21.08 -4.67 2.42
C SER A 139 20.81 -3.22 1.98
N ASP A 140 20.41 -3.03 0.72
CA ASP A 140 20.17 -1.72 0.14
C ASP A 140 18.76 -1.15 0.36
N THR A 141 17.92 -1.84 1.14
CA THR A 141 16.59 -1.37 1.49
C THR A 141 16.29 -1.67 2.95
N ASP A 142 16.05 -0.63 3.75
CA ASP A 142 15.71 -0.72 5.17
C ASP A 142 14.22 -0.63 5.42
N ILE A 143 13.53 0.14 4.56
CA ILE A 143 12.10 0.47 4.71
C ILE A 143 11.40 0.48 3.35
N TYR A 144 10.10 0.22 3.37
CA TYR A 144 9.20 0.51 2.27
C TYR A 144 8.32 1.71 2.59
N LEU A 145 8.24 2.66 1.65
CA LEU A 145 7.23 3.70 1.58
C LEU A 145 6.11 3.20 0.66
N ILE A 146 4.99 2.83 1.25
CA ILE A 146 3.90 2.15 0.56
C ILE A 146 2.72 3.11 0.39
N PHE A 147 2.12 3.08 -0.79
CA PHE A 147 0.91 3.80 -1.16
C PHE A 147 -0.13 2.84 -1.73
N GLU A 148 -1.41 3.08 -1.46
CA GLU A 148 -2.49 2.55 -2.28
C GLU A 148 -2.76 3.50 -3.46
N ASP A 149 -3.29 2.98 -4.55
CA ASP A 149 -3.49 3.71 -5.81
C ASP A 149 -4.56 4.82 -5.76
N ASP A 150 -5.28 4.95 -4.65
CA ASP A 150 -6.22 6.04 -4.37
C ASP A 150 -5.64 7.16 -3.51
N THR A 151 -4.35 7.14 -3.26
CA THR A 151 -3.67 8.15 -2.46
C THR A 151 -3.37 9.41 -3.27
N SER A 152 -3.79 10.57 -2.77
CA SER A 152 -3.37 11.89 -3.24
C SER A 152 -2.13 12.34 -2.48
N ILE A 153 -1.04 12.59 -3.20
CA ILE A 153 0.28 12.94 -2.65
C ILE A 153 0.48 14.45 -2.74
N PRO A 154 0.84 15.15 -1.64
CA PRO A 154 1.17 16.56 -1.69
C PRO A 154 2.53 16.80 -2.37
N LYS A 155 2.71 18.02 -2.91
CA LYS A 155 3.95 18.39 -3.61
C LYS A 155 5.23 18.22 -2.78
N ASN A 156 5.14 18.42 -1.47
CA ASN A 156 6.27 18.36 -0.53
C ASN A 156 6.25 17.07 0.30
N MET A 157 5.87 15.94 -0.28
CA MET A 157 5.67 14.67 0.46
C MET A 157 6.95 14.18 1.11
N LEU A 158 8.07 14.13 0.36
CA LEU A 158 9.36 13.67 0.87
C LEU A 158 9.87 14.58 1.99
N MET A 159 9.78 15.89 1.81
CA MET A 159 10.14 16.86 2.84
C MET A 159 9.33 16.64 4.12
N TYR A 160 8.01 16.44 4.03
CA TYR A 160 7.18 16.15 5.20
C TYR A 160 7.56 14.85 5.88
N ILE A 161 7.80 13.79 5.10
CA ILE A 161 8.25 12.51 5.65
C ILE A 161 9.58 12.69 6.39
N GLN A 162 10.57 13.31 5.76
CA GLN A 162 11.89 13.52 6.35
C GLN A 162 11.81 14.34 7.64
N GLU A 163 10.99 15.40 7.68
CA GLU A 163 10.79 16.22 8.87
C GLU A 163 10.15 15.43 10.01
N HIS A 164 9.08 14.69 9.73
CA HIS A 164 8.42 13.87 10.74
C HIS A 164 9.34 12.76 11.26
N MET A 165 10.02 12.05 10.37
CA MET A 165 10.87 10.92 10.76
C MET A 165 12.07 11.29 11.63
N LYS A 166 12.47 12.57 11.70
CA LYS A 166 13.48 13.04 12.68
C LYS A 166 13.02 12.85 14.14
N SER A 167 11.72 12.89 14.39
CA SER A 167 11.14 12.82 15.74
C SER A 167 10.32 11.54 15.99
N VAL A 168 10.36 10.57 15.04
CA VAL A 168 9.68 9.30 15.24
C VAL A 168 10.28 8.55 16.44
N PRO A 169 9.47 7.97 17.33
CA PRO A 169 9.98 7.18 18.45
C PRO A 169 10.81 5.99 17.98
N ASN A 170 11.93 5.69 18.63
CA ASN A 170 12.89 4.67 18.19
C ASN A 170 12.32 3.24 18.12
N ASP A 171 11.20 2.99 18.78
CA ASP A 171 10.53 1.67 18.83
C ASP A 171 9.50 1.46 17.70
N TRP A 172 9.42 2.37 16.71
CA TRP A 172 8.46 2.28 15.63
C TRP A 172 8.68 1.06 14.73
N ASP A 173 7.60 0.46 14.29
CA ASP A 173 7.55 -0.62 13.31
C ASP A 173 6.84 -0.16 12.03
N ILE A 174 5.74 0.61 12.18
CA ILE A 174 4.96 1.22 11.10
C ILE A 174 4.64 2.67 11.45
N VAL A 175 4.72 3.55 10.46
CA VAL A 175 4.26 4.95 10.55
C VAL A 175 3.21 5.20 9.48
N LEU A 176 1.99 5.54 9.90
CA LEU A 176 0.86 5.86 9.03
C LEU A 176 0.81 7.36 8.74
N PHE A 177 0.64 7.74 7.47
CA PHE A 177 0.50 9.13 7.04
C PHE A 177 -0.95 9.56 6.85
N TYR A 178 -1.86 8.59 6.84
CA TYR A 178 -3.29 8.78 6.81
C TYR A 178 -4.01 7.65 7.52
N THR A 179 -5.08 8.00 8.23
CA THR A 179 -6.05 7.04 8.79
C THR A 179 -7.44 7.64 8.69
N ILE A 180 -8.45 6.84 8.36
CA ILE A 180 -9.85 7.30 8.36
C ILE A 180 -10.28 7.61 9.79
N ARG A 181 -9.89 6.76 10.74
CA ARG A 181 -10.17 6.90 12.17
C ARG A 181 -9.04 6.27 12.96
N ALA A 182 -8.52 6.99 13.94
CA ALA A 182 -7.50 6.47 14.83
C ALA A 182 -7.87 6.74 16.27
N VAL A 183 -7.64 5.76 17.13
CA VAL A 183 -7.66 5.87 18.59
C VAL A 183 -6.24 5.64 19.08
N GLY A 184 -5.76 6.50 19.95
CA GLY A 184 -4.39 6.43 20.46
C GLY A 184 -4.15 7.53 21.48
N HIS A 185 -2.89 7.75 21.82
CA HIS A 185 -2.48 8.83 22.71
C HIS A 185 -1.30 9.60 22.11
N SER A 186 -1.21 10.88 22.46
CA SER A 186 -0.10 11.71 22.01
C SER A 186 1.22 11.16 22.54
N LYS A 187 2.20 11.00 21.66
CA LYS A 187 3.54 10.55 22.01
C LYS A 187 4.52 11.73 22.08
N ASN A 188 4.44 12.61 21.09
CA ASN A 188 5.18 13.85 21.01
C ASN A 188 4.41 14.88 20.17
N GLU A 189 5.02 15.98 19.75
CA GLU A 189 4.34 17.02 18.95
C GLU A 189 3.91 16.55 17.57
N MET A 190 4.59 15.59 16.97
CA MET A 190 4.37 15.12 15.60
C MET A 190 3.55 13.83 15.52
N PHE A 191 3.60 12.97 16.55
CA PHE A 191 3.06 11.62 16.50
C PHE A 191 2.08 11.29 17.63
N ASN A 192 1.07 10.47 17.26
CA ASN A 192 0.28 9.69 18.19
C ASN A 192 0.72 8.22 18.13
N LYS A 193 0.81 7.55 19.28
CA LYS A 193 0.92 6.09 19.35
C LYS A 193 -0.48 5.50 19.21
N ILE A 194 -0.66 4.62 18.24
CA ILE A 194 -1.95 4.02 17.90
C ILE A 194 -2.33 2.92 18.91
N LYS A 195 -3.63 2.80 19.22
CA LYS A 195 -4.28 1.63 19.83
C LYS A 195 -5.15 0.88 18.82
N SER A 196 -5.86 1.60 17.97
CA SER A 196 -6.64 1.06 16.87
C SER A 196 -6.81 2.12 15.77
N PHE A 197 -7.03 1.67 14.55
CA PHE A 197 -7.21 2.56 13.40
C PHE A 197 -8.00 1.89 12.28
N TRP A 198 -8.46 2.70 11.33
CA TRP A 198 -9.05 2.27 10.05
C TRP A 198 -8.35 3.01 8.91
N GLY A 199 -8.07 2.24 7.85
CA GLY A 199 -7.41 2.74 6.65
C GLY A 199 -5.91 2.92 6.81
N MET A 200 -5.17 2.52 5.78
CA MET A 200 -3.71 2.62 5.72
C MET A 200 -3.22 2.89 4.31
N ASN A 201 -3.83 3.86 3.65
CA ASN A 201 -3.55 4.21 2.24
C ASN A 201 -2.09 4.60 1.98
N SER A 202 -1.37 5.08 3.01
CA SER A 202 0.04 5.43 2.89
C SER A 202 0.75 5.27 4.23
N TYR A 203 1.90 4.58 4.18
CA TYR A 203 2.68 4.30 5.37
C TYR A 203 4.13 3.94 5.06
N ILE A 204 4.97 4.01 6.08
CA ILE A 204 6.30 3.41 6.08
C ILE A 204 6.31 2.18 7.00
N ILE A 205 6.95 1.11 6.55
CA ILE A 205 7.23 -0.09 7.33
C ILE A 205 8.74 -0.39 7.30
N ASN A 206 9.32 -0.71 8.45
CA ASN A 206 10.69 -1.18 8.55
C ASN A 206 10.76 -2.73 8.57
N LYS A 207 11.97 -3.29 8.40
CA LYS A 207 12.16 -4.76 8.43
C LYS A 207 11.68 -5.41 9.72
N LYS A 208 11.82 -4.73 10.87
CA LYS A 208 11.34 -5.24 12.15
C LYS A 208 9.81 -5.34 12.19
N GLY A 209 9.11 -4.32 11.71
CA GLY A 209 7.65 -4.31 11.59
C GLY A 209 7.16 -5.35 10.58
N ALA A 210 7.83 -5.46 9.43
CA ALA A 210 7.55 -6.48 8.43
C ALA A 210 7.68 -7.89 9.01
N LYS A 211 8.76 -8.17 9.76
CA LYS A 211 8.96 -9.46 10.41
C LYS A 211 7.85 -9.79 11.39
N LYS A 212 7.46 -8.83 12.25
CA LYS A 212 6.39 -9.03 13.22
C LYS A 212 5.05 -9.34 12.55
N LEU A 213 4.71 -8.64 11.45
CA LEU A 213 3.50 -8.92 10.69
C LEU A 213 3.54 -10.31 10.06
N VAL A 214 4.66 -10.67 9.43
CA VAL A 214 4.81 -11.98 8.78
C VAL A 214 4.74 -13.10 9.81
N ASP A 215 5.50 -13.04 10.90
CA ASP A 215 5.50 -14.05 11.96
C ASP A 215 4.09 -14.24 12.54
N GLU A 216 3.33 -13.15 12.75
CA GLU A 216 1.98 -13.22 13.30
C GLU A 216 0.99 -13.90 12.34
N VAL A 217 1.04 -13.55 11.05
CA VAL A 217 0.16 -14.16 10.04
C VAL A 217 0.51 -15.64 9.84
N ASP A 218 1.81 -15.98 9.80
CA ASP A 218 2.25 -17.37 9.62
C ASP A 218 1.85 -18.26 10.83
N ALA A 219 1.79 -17.66 12.04
CA ALA A 219 1.41 -18.39 13.25
C ALA A 219 -0.11 -18.50 13.46
N HIS A 220 -0.88 -17.48 13.07
CA HIS A 220 -2.29 -17.34 13.50
C HIS A 220 -3.28 -17.19 12.35
N LYS A 221 -2.79 -17.14 11.09
CA LYS A 221 -3.60 -16.90 9.89
C LYS A 221 -4.33 -15.55 9.91
N ILE A 222 -5.03 -15.26 8.82
CA ILE A 222 -5.80 -14.02 8.62
C ILE A 222 -7.23 -14.24 9.12
N ASP A 223 -7.71 -13.38 10.01
CA ASP A 223 -9.02 -13.44 10.62
C ASP A 223 -9.87 -12.17 10.40
N GLY A 224 -9.38 -11.22 9.61
CA GLY A 224 -10.08 -9.96 9.32
C GLY A 224 -9.33 -9.05 8.37
N GLN A 225 -9.79 -7.83 8.23
CA GLN A 225 -9.12 -6.81 7.41
C GLN A 225 -7.78 -6.41 8.03
N ILE A 226 -6.82 -5.95 7.20
CA ILE A 226 -5.44 -5.66 7.61
C ILE A 226 -5.35 -4.63 8.74
N ASP A 227 -6.16 -3.57 8.69
CA ASP A 227 -6.18 -2.50 9.71
C ASP A 227 -6.70 -3.02 11.06
N SER A 228 -7.73 -3.86 11.06
CA SER A 228 -8.26 -4.53 12.25
C SER A 228 -7.25 -5.52 12.83
N TYR A 229 -6.58 -6.29 11.96
CA TYR A 229 -5.54 -7.25 12.33
C TYR A 229 -4.36 -6.54 13.02
N LEU A 230 -3.83 -5.51 12.39
CA LEU A 230 -2.75 -4.69 12.96
C LEU A 230 -3.18 -3.99 14.27
N SER A 231 -4.44 -3.53 14.36
CA SER A 231 -4.97 -2.95 15.60
C SER A 231 -4.95 -3.95 16.76
N ARG A 232 -5.29 -5.22 16.52
CA ARG A 232 -5.15 -6.28 17.55
C ARG A 232 -3.70 -6.55 17.93
N MET A 233 -2.80 -6.61 16.95
CA MET A 233 -1.36 -6.75 17.24
C MET A 233 -0.84 -5.62 18.14
N VAL A 234 -1.30 -4.38 17.91
CA VAL A 234 -0.97 -3.22 18.78
C VAL A 234 -1.52 -3.43 20.18
N GLN A 235 -2.80 -3.82 20.34
CA GLN A 235 -3.42 -4.05 21.64
C GLN A 235 -2.75 -5.18 22.42
N GLN A 236 -2.18 -6.16 21.71
CA GLN A 236 -1.40 -7.26 22.28
C GLN A 236 0.09 -6.90 22.50
N ASN A 237 0.51 -5.65 22.27
CA ASN A 237 1.88 -5.17 22.34
C ASN A 237 2.87 -5.93 21.41
N LYS A 238 2.38 -6.52 20.32
CA LYS A 238 3.20 -7.24 19.35
C LYS A 238 3.87 -6.32 18.33
N ILE A 239 3.25 -5.17 18.02
CA ILE A 239 3.74 -4.19 17.03
C ILE A 239 3.54 -2.77 17.53
N ASN A 240 4.44 -1.86 17.17
CA ASN A 240 4.34 -0.44 17.49
C ASN A 240 3.99 0.37 16.24
N ILE A 241 2.79 0.92 16.22
CA ILE A 241 2.30 1.74 15.12
C ILE A 241 2.10 3.17 15.60
N TYR A 242 2.60 4.10 14.80
CA TYR A 242 2.44 5.53 15.00
C TYR A 242 1.69 6.15 13.82
N THR A 243 0.97 7.23 14.05
CA THR A 243 0.42 8.07 13.00
C THR A 243 0.86 9.51 13.19
N THR A 244 1.04 10.23 12.10
CA THR A 244 1.25 11.67 12.14
C THR A 244 0.00 12.35 12.70
N LYS A 245 0.17 13.39 13.53
CA LYS A 245 -0.97 14.14 14.11
C LYS A 245 -1.80 14.88 13.07
N LYS A 246 -1.14 15.30 11.98
CA LYS A 246 -1.80 15.85 10.80
C LYS A 246 -1.65 14.82 9.66
N HIS A 247 -2.72 14.56 8.95
CA HIS A 247 -2.64 13.72 7.75
C HIS A 247 -1.76 14.41 6.72
N ILE A 248 -0.79 13.67 6.18
CA ILE A 248 0.12 14.17 5.14
C ILE A 248 -0.48 13.91 3.75
N VAL A 249 -1.21 12.82 3.59
CA VAL A 249 -1.91 12.45 2.37
C VAL A 249 -3.41 12.41 2.59
N SER A 250 -4.18 12.27 1.50
CA SER A 250 -5.63 12.04 1.55
C SER A 250 -6.03 11.06 0.44
N PRO A 251 -7.13 10.32 0.60
CA PRO A 251 -7.67 9.54 -0.51
C PRO A 251 -8.22 10.49 -1.58
N HIS A 252 -8.00 10.17 -2.86
CA HIS A 252 -8.56 10.93 -3.98
C HIS A 252 -9.82 10.29 -4.58
N SER A 253 -10.23 9.14 -4.09
CA SER A 253 -11.42 8.42 -4.51
C SER A 253 -12.15 7.88 -3.30
N THR A 254 -13.47 7.88 -3.37
CA THR A 254 -14.36 7.19 -2.43
C THR A 254 -14.73 5.79 -2.93
N ASP A 255 -14.38 5.47 -4.19
CA ASP A 255 -14.61 4.16 -4.77
C ASP A 255 -13.65 3.14 -4.16
N THR A 256 -14.20 2.06 -3.64
CA THR A 256 -13.42 1.03 -2.98
C THR A 256 -13.60 -0.32 -3.64
N ASN A 257 -12.51 -1.00 -3.95
CA ASN A 257 -12.51 -2.40 -4.37
C ASN A 257 -12.61 -3.39 -3.19
N ILE A 258 -12.37 -2.89 -1.97
CA ILE A 258 -12.35 -3.70 -0.75
C ILE A 258 -13.78 -3.92 -0.23
N GLN A 259 -14.63 -2.90 -0.36
CA GLN A 259 -15.92 -2.85 0.33
C GLN A 259 -17.12 -2.91 -0.62
N ILE A 260 -17.04 -3.58 -1.75
CA ILE A 260 -18.20 -3.77 -2.60
C ILE A 260 -19.26 -4.50 -1.80
N ALA A 261 -20.19 -3.73 -1.23
CA ALA A 261 -21.43 -4.27 -0.71
C ALA A 261 -22.25 -4.70 -1.92
N LEU A 262 -22.48 -5.99 -2.09
CA LEU A 262 -23.30 -6.51 -3.19
C LEU A 262 -24.77 -6.07 -3.09
N LYS A 263 -25.19 -5.53 -1.94
CA LYS A 263 -26.49 -4.81 -1.75
C LYS A 263 -26.33 -3.70 -0.71
N PRO A 264 -27.00 -2.55 -0.89
CA PRO A 264 -27.07 -1.55 0.17
C PRO A 264 -27.71 -2.18 1.40
N MET A 265 -27.08 -2.01 2.57
CA MET A 265 -27.65 -2.44 3.86
C MET A 265 -28.96 -1.69 4.07
N LYS A 266 -30.11 -2.33 3.87
CA LYS A 266 -31.38 -1.78 4.31
C LYS A 266 -31.36 -1.79 5.85
N ASN A 267 -31.37 -0.58 6.46
CA ASN A 267 -31.60 -0.34 7.88
C ASN A 267 -30.49 -0.69 8.89
N VAL A 268 -29.22 -0.62 8.55
CA VAL A 268 -28.18 -0.56 9.58
C VAL A 268 -27.80 0.89 9.81
N ASN A 269 -28.18 1.44 10.96
CA ASN A 269 -27.70 2.74 11.41
C ASN A 269 -26.16 2.68 11.48
N PRO A 270 -25.42 3.44 10.64
CA PRO A 270 -23.96 3.40 10.64
C PRO A 270 -23.31 3.83 11.96
N PHE A 271 -24.12 4.31 12.92
CA PHE A 271 -23.69 4.80 14.23
C PHE A 271 -24.03 3.84 15.39
N ASN A 272 -24.59 2.67 15.16
CA ASN A 272 -24.91 1.73 16.23
C ASN A 272 -23.71 0.82 16.55
N PHE A 273 -22.59 1.43 16.93
CA PHE A 273 -21.39 0.78 17.45
C PHE A 273 -21.52 0.54 18.97
N LYS A 274 -22.52 -0.23 19.40
CA LYS A 274 -22.49 -0.82 20.75
C LYS A 274 -21.80 -2.19 20.62
N GLY A 275 -20.48 -2.25 20.80
CA GLY A 275 -19.81 -3.53 20.90
C GLY A 275 -18.28 -3.54 20.85
N TYR A 276 -17.62 -2.47 20.41
CA TYR A 276 -16.16 -2.40 20.43
C TYR A 276 -15.71 -1.03 20.94
N ILE A 277 -16.14 -0.69 22.16
CA ILE A 277 -15.47 0.29 23.00
C ILE A 277 -14.84 -0.56 24.11
N ILE A 278 -13.58 -0.88 23.94
CA ILE A 278 -12.62 -1.02 25.03
C ILE A 278 -11.31 -0.48 24.52
#